data_b3ca2ec24ffa8cc1fb960609db874770
#
_entry.id   b3ca2ec24ffa8cc1fb960609db874770
#
_cell.length_a   1.000
_cell.length_b   1.000
_cell.length_c   1.000
_cell.angle_alpha   90.00
_cell.angle_beta   90.00
_cell.angle_gamma   90.00
#
_symmetry.space_group_name_H-M   'P 1'
#
loop_
_entity.id
_entity.type
_entity.pdbx_description
1 polymer ?
#
loop_
_entity_poly.entity_id
_entity_poly.type
_entity_poly.pdbx_seq_one_letter_code
_entity_poly.pdbx_strand_id
1 'polypeptide(L)'
;MAKLTTLSAEAFTKAKEKAIQNQLMRKEISLSEFNVVDNNHIQIDGVRIEVTDRAFGKLLGRLRIPKAFAKRFSEGFGSDGLRQLITMMKTMKSARNDQTVTLLVDPSSRKITDILPAGYAAISNESFFDFTTRYIDQYGLDVTHVGSDGRGGAQINCVSSNGTFAVPGMPKEVFNTGVTFRNTPTNGLQVSPYLNRLVCQNGMTSTQFAETHGLHQLTDKAINEFNEHMIRMASTGFAPVGLADTIKKAHTTDASLAEMQRAASAILSTDKAVDYDYIQRYIPVNRAMKAYEMAGADPNTFTGNQLKNAKSGMSVWDVVNGMTNFASNDTKYAISDHSAGNLMIQAGNILTKKAYDTESLLQVDPFANSSLLTERESARVRGES
;
A
#
# COMPACT_ATOMS: atom_id res chain seq x y z
N MET A 1 7.02 30.92 3.63
CA MET A 1 6.15 29.78 4.01
C MET A 1 5.47 29.26 2.75
N ALA A 2 5.71 28.01 2.40
CA ALA A 2 4.96 27.40 1.31
C ALA A 2 3.48 27.32 1.73
N LYS A 3 2.59 27.87 0.90
CA LYS A 3 1.15 27.84 1.17
C LYS A 3 0.65 26.45 0.85
N LEU A 4 0.00 25.79 1.82
CA LEU A 4 -0.64 24.49 1.59
C LEU A 4 -1.68 24.67 0.46
N THR A 5 -1.62 23.81 -0.54
CA THR A 5 -2.62 23.83 -1.61
C THR A 5 -3.79 22.95 -1.15
N THR A 6 -4.87 23.60 -0.73
CA THR A 6 -6.15 22.89 -0.45
C THR A 6 -6.87 22.62 -1.75
N LEU A 7 -7.58 21.50 -1.81
CA LEU A 7 -8.37 21.13 -2.97
C LEU A 7 -9.60 22.04 -3.07
N SER A 8 -9.89 22.55 -4.25
CA SER A 8 -11.13 23.33 -4.47
C SER A 8 -12.36 22.41 -4.34
N ALA A 9 -13.51 22.98 -3.96
CA ALA A 9 -14.77 22.22 -3.86
C ALA A 9 -15.14 21.52 -5.18
N GLU A 10 -14.89 22.17 -6.32
CA GLU A 10 -15.11 21.58 -7.64
C GLU A 10 -14.18 20.39 -7.90
N ALA A 11 -12.88 20.53 -7.59
CA ALA A 11 -11.91 19.44 -7.74
C ALA A 11 -12.24 18.27 -6.81
N PHE A 12 -12.71 18.54 -5.58
CA PHE A 12 -13.18 17.51 -4.65
C PHE A 12 -14.37 16.76 -5.22
N THR A 13 -15.40 17.47 -5.71
CA THR A 13 -16.61 16.86 -6.30
C THR A 13 -16.25 15.98 -7.48
N LYS A 14 -15.42 16.47 -8.41
CA LYS A 14 -14.97 15.70 -9.57
C LYS A 14 -14.19 14.44 -9.18
N ALA A 15 -13.33 14.54 -8.17
CA ALA A 15 -12.56 13.39 -7.68
C ALA A 15 -13.47 12.37 -6.95
N LYS A 16 -14.46 12.84 -6.17
CA LYS A 16 -15.51 12.00 -5.55
C LYS A 16 -16.28 11.22 -6.61
N GLU A 17 -16.80 11.91 -7.63
CA GLU A 17 -17.55 11.28 -8.73
C GLU A 17 -16.71 10.20 -9.44
N LYS A 18 -15.46 10.51 -9.77
CA LYS A 18 -14.53 9.54 -10.38
C LYS A 18 -14.30 8.33 -9.49
N ALA A 19 -14.13 8.51 -8.19
CA ALA A 19 -13.92 7.42 -7.25
C ALA A 19 -15.17 6.53 -7.11
N ILE A 20 -16.38 7.12 -7.18
CA ILE A 20 -17.64 6.37 -7.16
C ILE A 20 -17.80 5.57 -8.46
N GLN A 21 -17.52 6.17 -9.62
CA GLN A 21 -17.59 5.49 -10.92
C GLN A 21 -16.60 4.32 -11.04
N ASN A 22 -15.43 4.42 -10.42
CA ASN A 22 -14.40 3.39 -10.42
C ASN A 22 -14.61 2.33 -9.34
N GLN A 23 -15.69 2.40 -8.57
CA GLN A 23 -15.98 1.39 -7.55
C GLN A 23 -16.18 0.02 -8.17
N LEU A 24 -15.57 -1.02 -7.58
CA LEU A 24 -15.73 -2.38 -8.04
C LEU A 24 -17.18 -2.85 -7.87
N MET A 25 -17.72 -3.46 -8.92
CA MET A 25 -19.00 -4.14 -8.86
C MET A 25 -18.86 -5.42 -8.03
N ARG A 26 -19.94 -5.82 -7.38
CA ARG A 26 -20.03 -7.03 -6.58
C ARG A 26 -21.00 -8.00 -7.20
N LYS A 27 -20.57 -9.25 -7.33
CA LYS A 27 -21.43 -10.34 -7.73
C LYS A 27 -21.23 -11.49 -6.75
N GLU A 28 -22.29 -11.90 -6.07
CA GLU A 28 -22.29 -13.14 -5.28
C GLU A 28 -22.51 -14.32 -6.20
N ILE A 29 -21.69 -15.34 -6.03
CA ILE A 29 -21.81 -16.60 -6.75
C ILE A 29 -21.55 -17.77 -5.81
N SER A 30 -22.19 -18.91 -6.10
CA SER A 30 -21.79 -20.19 -5.50
C SER A 30 -20.47 -20.69 -6.11
N LEU A 31 -19.63 -21.34 -5.31
CA LEU A 31 -18.44 -22.02 -5.85
C LEU A 31 -18.78 -23.13 -6.84
N SER A 32 -20.02 -23.62 -6.89
CA SER A 32 -20.49 -24.55 -7.89
C SER A 32 -20.70 -23.94 -9.27
N GLU A 33 -21.02 -22.63 -9.36
CA GLU A 33 -21.43 -21.94 -10.57
C GLU A 33 -20.29 -21.55 -11.51
N PHE A 34 -19.04 -21.57 -11.05
CA PHE A 34 -17.91 -21.24 -11.90
C PHE A 34 -17.17 -22.47 -12.42
N ASN A 35 -16.62 -22.38 -13.61
CA ASN A 35 -15.66 -23.33 -14.18
C ASN A 35 -14.35 -22.62 -14.48
N VAL A 36 -13.22 -23.28 -14.20
CA VAL A 36 -11.91 -22.75 -14.59
C VAL A 36 -11.64 -23.08 -16.04
N VAL A 37 -11.27 -22.09 -16.84
CA VAL A 37 -10.88 -22.27 -18.23
C VAL A 37 -9.36 -22.42 -18.32
N ASP A 38 -8.63 -21.53 -17.67
CA ASP A 38 -7.17 -21.54 -17.55
C ASP A 38 -6.73 -20.75 -16.30
N ASN A 39 -5.42 -20.48 -16.13
CA ASN A 39 -4.87 -19.77 -14.99
C ASN A 39 -5.38 -18.33 -14.82
N ASN A 40 -5.91 -17.73 -15.89
CA ASN A 40 -6.32 -16.33 -15.92
C ASN A 40 -7.79 -16.14 -16.26
N HIS A 41 -8.53 -17.22 -16.52
CA HIS A 41 -9.94 -17.14 -16.90
C HIS A 41 -10.80 -18.17 -16.19
N ILE A 42 -11.95 -17.71 -15.75
CA ILE A 42 -13.04 -18.56 -15.30
C ILE A 42 -14.27 -18.34 -16.18
N GLN A 43 -15.17 -19.29 -16.17
CA GLN A 43 -16.46 -19.22 -16.85
C GLN A 43 -17.58 -19.23 -15.82
N ILE A 44 -18.49 -18.26 -15.90
CA ILE A 44 -19.68 -18.13 -15.05
C ILE A 44 -20.85 -17.91 -16.00
N ASP A 45 -21.91 -18.69 -15.86
CA ASP A 45 -23.12 -18.59 -16.72
C ASP A 45 -22.78 -18.63 -18.22
N GLY A 46 -21.80 -19.45 -18.61
CA GLY A 46 -21.34 -19.55 -20.00
C GLY A 46 -20.40 -18.40 -20.45
N VAL A 47 -20.23 -17.36 -19.68
CA VAL A 47 -19.38 -16.21 -20.00
C VAL A 47 -17.98 -16.40 -19.48
N ARG A 48 -16.97 -16.28 -20.38
CA ARG A 48 -15.56 -16.29 -20.00
C ARG A 48 -15.15 -14.93 -19.45
N ILE A 49 -14.59 -14.92 -18.23
CA ILE A 49 -14.21 -13.72 -17.50
C ILE A 49 -12.74 -13.84 -17.11
N GLU A 50 -11.97 -12.79 -17.36
CA GLU A 50 -10.57 -12.70 -16.94
C GLU A 50 -10.48 -12.51 -15.42
N VAL A 51 -9.51 -13.17 -14.79
CA VAL A 51 -9.28 -13.14 -13.33
C VAL A 51 -7.85 -12.72 -13.06
N THR A 52 -7.65 -11.78 -12.13
CA THR A 52 -6.29 -11.44 -11.70
C THR A 52 -5.64 -12.63 -10.98
N ASP A 53 -4.32 -12.71 -11.05
CA ASP A 53 -3.53 -13.73 -10.38
C ASP A 53 -3.82 -13.79 -8.84
N ARG A 54 -4.08 -12.63 -8.22
CA ARG A 54 -4.49 -12.54 -6.82
C ARG A 54 -5.86 -13.17 -6.58
N ALA A 55 -6.86 -12.81 -7.40
CA ALA A 55 -8.21 -13.35 -7.27
C ALA A 55 -8.23 -14.86 -7.54
N PHE A 56 -7.48 -15.30 -8.55
CA PHE A 56 -7.34 -16.74 -8.85
C PHE A 56 -6.69 -17.48 -7.68
N GLY A 57 -5.62 -16.94 -7.08
CA GLY A 57 -5.00 -17.52 -5.89
C GLY A 57 -5.95 -17.63 -4.69
N LYS A 58 -6.82 -16.62 -4.47
CA LYS A 58 -7.85 -16.69 -3.43
C LYS A 58 -8.92 -17.75 -3.74
N LEU A 59 -9.31 -17.88 -5.01
CA LEU A 59 -10.25 -18.93 -5.46
C LEU A 59 -9.70 -20.31 -5.17
N LEU A 60 -8.45 -20.56 -5.56
CA LEU A 60 -7.74 -21.81 -5.25
C LEU A 60 -7.68 -22.06 -3.74
N GLY A 61 -7.38 -21.04 -2.95
CA GLY A 61 -7.36 -21.12 -1.49
C GLY A 61 -8.71 -21.54 -0.89
N ARG A 62 -9.83 -21.06 -1.45
CA ARG A 62 -11.18 -21.51 -1.07
C ARG A 62 -11.39 -22.99 -1.37
N LEU A 63 -10.80 -23.50 -2.42
CA LEU A 63 -10.79 -24.92 -2.77
C LEU A 63 -9.69 -25.72 -2.04
N ARG A 64 -8.91 -25.07 -1.16
CA ARG A 64 -7.74 -25.63 -0.46
C ARG A 64 -6.66 -26.18 -1.38
N ILE A 65 -6.52 -25.57 -2.56
CA ILE A 65 -5.45 -25.87 -3.52
C ILE A 65 -4.34 -24.84 -3.31
N PRO A 66 -3.13 -25.23 -2.90
CA PRO A 66 -2.00 -24.30 -2.85
C PRO A 66 -1.70 -23.74 -4.24
N LYS A 67 -1.55 -22.40 -4.36
CA LYS A 67 -1.30 -21.73 -5.64
C LYS A 67 -0.05 -22.28 -6.36
N ALA A 68 1.03 -22.51 -5.62
CA ALA A 68 2.26 -23.07 -6.17
C ALA A 68 2.04 -24.49 -6.75
N PHE A 69 1.20 -25.32 -6.11
CA PHE A 69 0.83 -26.62 -6.62
C PHE A 69 0.01 -26.50 -7.91
N ALA A 70 -1.02 -25.65 -7.93
CA ALA A 70 -1.84 -25.43 -9.13
C ALA A 70 -0.99 -24.94 -10.30
N LYS A 71 -0.03 -24.07 -10.08
CA LYS A 71 0.90 -23.56 -11.10
C LYS A 71 1.74 -24.70 -11.69
N ARG A 72 2.44 -25.47 -10.83
CA ARG A 72 3.25 -26.63 -11.29
C ARG A 72 2.41 -27.68 -11.98
N PHE A 73 1.20 -27.92 -11.50
CA PHE A 73 0.28 -28.87 -12.11
C PHE A 73 -0.16 -28.43 -13.50
N SER A 74 -0.45 -27.14 -13.66
CA SER A 74 -0.77 -26.55 -14.97
C SER A 74 0.44 -26.56 -15.94
N GLU A 75 1.66 -26.37 -15.44
CA GLU A 75 2.87 -26.48 -16.24
C GLU A 75 3.12 -27.90 -16.75
N GLY A 76 2.81 -28.92 -15.94
CA GLY A 76 2.99 -30.34 -16.32
C GLY A 76 1.84 -30.96 -17.14
N PHE A 77 0.60 -30.55 -16.85
CA PHE A 77 -0.61 -31.18 -17.44
C PHE A 77 -1.47 -30.21 -18.24
N GLY A 78 -1.02 -28.97 -18.44
CA GLY A 78 -1.74 -27.93 -19.17
C GLY A 78 -3.03 -27.46 -18.46
N SER A 79 -3.77 -26.61 -19.16
CA SER A 79 -5.04 -26.04 -18.65
C SER A 79 -6.12 -27.10 -18.41
N ASP A 80 -6.13 -28.17 -19.18
CA ASP A 80 -7.11 -29.26 -19.02
C ASP A 80 -6.86 -30.04 -17.73
N GLY A 81 -5.59 -30.31 -17.39
CA GLY A 81 -5.23 -30.92 -16.14
C GLY A 81 -5.68 -30.06 -14.95
N LEU A 82 -5.40 -28.76 -14.99
CA LEU A 82 -5.84 -27.83 -13.96
C LEU A 82 -7.37 -27.81 -13.79
N ARG A 83 -8.10 -27.83 -14.92
CA ARG A 83 -9.56 -27.90 -14.92
C ARG A 83 -10.06 -29.16 -14.24
N GLN A 84 -9.48 -30.31 -14.59
CA GLN A 84 -9.83 -31.60 -13.98
C GLN A 84 -9.54 -31.62 -12.46
N LEU A 85 -8.37 -31.12 -12.03
CA LEU A 85 -8.02 -30.98 -10.62
C LEU A 85 -9.07 -30.15 -9.87
N ILE A 86 -9.44 -28.98 -10.38
CA ILE A 86 -10.40 -28.09 -9.73
C ILE A 86 -11.79 -28.72 -9.68
N THR A 87 -12.21 -29.38 -10.76
CA THR A 87 -13.49 -30.12 -10.81
C THR A 87 -13.52 -31.22 -9.76
N MET A 88 -12.45 -32.01 -9.66
CA MET A 88 -12.31 -33.05 -8.64
C MET A 88 -12.37 -32.47 -7.23
N MET A 89 -11.65 -31.36 -6.97
CA MET A 89 -11.69 -30.71 -5.67
C MET A 89 -13.05 -30.14 -5.32
N LYS A 90 -13.82 -29.67 -6.30
CA LYS A 90 -15.22 -29.24 -6.12
C LYS A 90 -16.13 -30.42 -5.74
N THR A 91 -15.99 -31.56 -6.41
CA THR A 91 -16.80 -32.75 -6.10
C THR A 91 -16.45 -33.38 -4.77
N MET A 92 -15.17 -33.45 -4.40
CA MET A 92 -14.74 -33.99 -3.08
C MET A 92 -15.25 -33.14 -1.91
N LYS A 93 -15.66 -31.91 -2.14
CA LYS A 93 -16.22 -30.99 -1.14
C LYS A 93 -17.71 -30.75 -1.30
N SER A 94 -18.43 -31.70 -1.87
CA SER A 94 -19.87 -31.60 -2.12
C SER A 94 -20.69 -31.13 -0.91
N ALA A 95 -20.25 -31.41 0.31
CA ALA A 95 -20.85 -30.86 1.55
C ALA A 95 -20.54 -29.39 1.83
N ARG A 96 -19.64 -28.73 1.07
CA ARG A 96 -19.26 -27.30 1.20
C ARG A 96 -19.40 -26.53 -0.11
N ASN A 97 -19.98 -27.12 -1.14
CA ASN A 97 -20.15 -26.45 -2.46
C ASN A 97 -21.18 -25.33 -2.43
N ASP A 98 -21.99 -25.24 -1.38
CA ASP A 98 -22.92 -24.13 -1.14
C ASP A 98 -22.19 -22.86 -0.61
N GLN A 99 -20.86 -22.87 -0.56
CA GLN A 99 -20.13 -21.65 -0.17
C GLN A 99 -20.30 -20.61 -1.27
N THR A 100 -21.07 -19.59 -0.95
CA THR A 100 -21.13 -18.37 -1.71
C THR A 100 -19.86 -17.55 -1.48
N VAL A 101 -19.39 -16.90 -2.53
CA VAL A 101 -18.29 -15.92 -2.48
C VAL A 101 -18.73 -14.65 -3.19
N THR A 102 -18.17 -13.53 -2.77
CA THR A 102 -18.38 -12.24 -3.42
C THR A 102 -17.21 -11.96 -4.35
N LEU A 103 -17.49 -11.84 -5.63
CA LEU A 103 -16.53 -11.41 -6.64
C LEU A 103 -16.48 -9.89 -6.65
N LEU A 104 -15.28 -9.33 -6.73
CA LEU A 104 -15.05 -7.93 -7.03
C LEU A 104 -14.65 -7.80 -8.50
N VAL A 105 -15.49 -7.11 -9.27
CA VAL A 105 -15.35 -6.97 -10.71
C VAL A 105 -15.10 -5.51 -11.07
N ASP A 106 -14.03 -5.24 -11.79
CA ASP A 106 -13.76 -3.93 -12.35
C ASP A 106 -14.79 -3.59 -13.43
N PRO A 107 -15.57 -2.52 -13.28
CA PRO A 107 -16.63 -2.17 -14.24
C PRO A 107 -16.10 -1.81 -15.62
N SER A 108 -14.85 -1.31 -15.72
CA SER A 108 -14.25 -0.88 -16.98
C SER A 108 -13.70 -2.04 -17.80
N SER A 109 -12.91 -2.91 -17.16
CA SER A 109 -12.28 -4.08 -17.82
C SER A 109 -13.11 -5.35 -17.74
N ARG A 110 -14.16 -5.38 -16.92
CA ARG A 110 -14.96 -6.57 -16.58
C ARG A 110 -14.12 -7.73 -16.01
N LYS A 111 -12.97 -7.41 -15.44
CA LYS A 111 -12.03 -8.37 -14.87
C LYS A 111 -12.33 -8.59 -13.39
N ILE A 112 -12.27 -9.84 -12.93
CA ILE A 112 -12.37 -10.16 -11.51
C ILE A 112 -11.03 -9.81 -10.83
N THR A 113 -11.05 -8.82 -9.96
CA THR A 113 -9.86 -8.28 -9.30
C THR A 113 -9.59 -8.91 -7.94
N ASP A 114 -10.65 -9.34 -7.24
CA ASP A 114 -10.55 -9.99 -5.93
C ASP A 114 -11.76 -10.86 -5.63
N ILE A 115 -11.62 -11.74 -4.63
CA ILE A 115 -12.67 -12.63 -4.13
C ILE A 115 -12.74 -12.51 -2.61
N LEU A 116 -13.93 -12.25 -2.10
CA LEU A 116 -14.23 -12.07 -0.68
C LEU A 116 -15.14 -13.19 -0.15
N PRO A 117 -15.20 -13.39 1.17
CA PRO A 117 -16.22 -14.23 1.78
C PRO A 117 -17.63 -13.77 1.42
N ALA A 118 -18.60 -14.68 1.42
CA ALA A 118 -20.01 -14.33 1.30
C ALA A 118 -20.45 -13.35 2.40
N GLY A 119 -21.36 -12.48 2.06
CA GLY A 119 -21.90 -11.51 3.02
C GLY A 119 -20.89 -10.46 3.50
N TYR A 120 -19.72 -10.36 2.85
CA TYR A 120 -18.77 -9.31 3.18
C TYR A 120 -19.34 -7.94 2.77
N ALA A 121 -19.88 -7.23 3.74
CA ALA A 121 -20.42 -5.89 3.55
C ALA A 121 -19.27 -4.88 3.56
N ALA A 122 -18.73 -4.51 2.39
CA ALA A 122 -17.82 -3.40 2.33
C ALA A 122 -18.59 -2.09 2.19
N ILE A 123 -18.04 -1.04 2.74
CA ILE A 123 -18.56 0.33 2.64
C ILE A 123 -18.41 0.79 1.19
N SER A 124 -19.48 1.30 0.58
CA SER A 124 -19.41 1.88 -0.76
C SER A 124 -18.59 3.17 -0.75
N ASN A 125 -18.01 3.55 -1.89
CA ASN A 125 -17.29 4.82 -1.97
C ASN A 125 -18.24 6.02 -1.72
N GLU A 126 -19.49 5.93 -2.14
CA GLU A 126 -20.50 6.94 -1.84
C GLU A 126 -20.69 7.10 -0.33
N SER A 127 -21.00 6.00 0.38
CA SER A 127 -21.15 6.00 1.84
C SER A 127 -19.87 6.44 2.55
N PHE A 128 -18.71 6.09 2.01
CA PHE A 128 -17.40 6.54 2.51
C PHE A 128 -17.27 8.07 2.44
N PHE A 129 -17.56 8.67 1.30
CA PHE A 129 -17.49 10.13 1.17
C PHE A 129 -18.49 10.83 2.06
N ASP A 130 -19.73 10.35 2.13
CA ASP A 130 -20.77 10.95 2.97
C ASP A 130 -20.44 10.83 4.47
N PHE A 131 -19.85 9.71 4.86
CA PHE A 131 -19.40 9.50 6.24
C PHE A 131 -18.21 10.41 6.57
N THR A 132 -17.18 10.42 5.75
CA THR A 132 -15.92 11.16 6.03
C THR A 132 -16.11 12.67 5.94
N THR A 133 -16.98 13.17 5.05
CA THR A 133 -17.28 14.61 4.94
C THR A 133 -17.78 15.18 6.27
N ARG A 134 -18.59 14.44 7.04
CA ARG A 134 -19.06 14.88 8.37
C ARG A 134 -17.90 15.14 9.34
N TYR A 135 -16.86 14.29 9.31
CA TYR A 135 -15.67 14.48 10.16
C TYR A 135 -14.77 15.61 9.66
N ILE A 136 -14.64 15.76 8.35
CA ILE A 136 -13.94 16.88 7.73
C ILE A 136 -14.53 18.21 8.22
N ASP A 137 -15.85 18.34 8.14
CA ASP A 137 -16.57 19.53 8.59
C ASP A 137 -16.49 19.71 10.11
N GLN A 138 -16.74 18.64 10.88
CA GLN A 138 -16.74 18.67 12.33
C GLN A 138 -15.39 19.11 12.95
N TYR A 139 -14.27 18.66 12.35
CA TYR A 139 -12.94 18.95 12.86
C TYR A 139 -12.22 20.07 12.10
N GLY A 140 -12.89 20.74 11.16
CA GLY A 140 -12.33 21.83 10.38
C GLY A 140 -11.07 21.40 9.62
N LEU A 141 -11.15 20.26 8.93
CA LEU A 141 -10.04 19.72 8.18
C LEU A 141 -10.04 20.24 6.74
N ASP A 142 -8.89 20.65 6.26
CA ASP A 142 -8.67 21.06 4.88
C ASP A 142 -8.30 19.84 4.04
N VAL A 143 -9.06 19.56 2.98
CA VAL A 143 -8.76 18.47 2.06
C VAL A 143 -7.59 18.88 1.16
N THR A 144 -6.53 18.08 1.16
CA THR A 144 -5.34 18.31 0.34
C THR A 144 -5.29 17.41 -0.89
N HIS A 145 -5.86 16.21 -0.78
CA HIS A 145 -5.87 15.24 -1.87
C HIS A 145 -7.07 14.30 -1.78
N VAL A 146 -7.64 13.96 -2.94
CA VAL A 146 -8.61 12.88 -3.11
C VAL A 146 -8.14 12.00 -4.24
N GLY A 147 -7.98 10.72 -3.98
CA GLY A 147 -7.50 9.74 -4.94
C GLY A 147 -8.31 8.46 -4.95
N SER A 148 -8.09 7.66 -5.99
CA SER A 148 -8.56 6.28 -6.06
C SER A 148 -7.39 5.34 -5.81
N ASP A 149 -7.61 4.24 -5.10
CA ASP A 149 -6.57 3.23 -4.88
C ASP A 149 -6.29 2.36 -6.11
N GLY A 150 -6.89 2.67 -7.27
CA GLY A 150 -6.76 1.92 -8.50
C GLY A 150 -7.37 0.50 -8.45
N ARG A 151 -7.96 0.12 -7.31
CA ARG A 151 -8.61 -1.17 -7.06
C ARG A 151 -10.05 -1.00 -6.57
N GLY A 152 -10.67 0.12 -6.97
CA GLY A 152 -12.05 0.45 -6.62
C GLY A 152 -12.24 1.04 -5.23
N GLY A 153 -11.15 1.34 -4.51
CA GLY A 153 -11.19 2.09 -3.26
C GLY A 153 -11.02 3.59 -3.46
N ALA A 154 -11.16 4.34 -2.37
CA ALA A 154 -10.99 5.79 -2.32
C ALA A 154 -10.13 6.22 -1.14
N GLN A 155 -9.45 7.35 -1.28
CA GLN A 155 -8.62 7.94 -0.24
C GLN A 155 -8.83 9.45 -0.20
N ILE A 156 -8.88 10.02 1.01
CA ILE A 156 -8.92 11.46 1.25
C ILE A 156 -7.80 11.78 2.24
N ASN A 157 -6.90 12.70 1.86
CA ASN A 157 -5.90 13.24 2.78
C ASN A 157 -6.35 14.63 3.21
N CYS A 158 -6.38 14.82 4.52
CA CYS A 158 -6.78 16.07 5.13
C CYS A 158 -5.70 16.56 6.09
N VAL A 159 -5.61 17.87 6.26
CA VAL A 159 -4.79 18.50 7.27
C VAL A 159 -5.65 19.36 8.18
N SER A 160 -5.25 19.47 9.44
CA SER A 160 -5.90 20.41 10.35
C SER A 160 -5.42 21.82 10.05
N SER A 161 -6.33 22.78 9.89
CA SER A 161 -5.99 24.19 9.70
C SER A 161 -5.13 24.79 10.81
N ASN A 162 -5.21 24.21 12.02
CA ASN A 162 -4.42 24.60 13.20
C ASN A 162 -3.31 23.61 13.55
N GLY A 163 -3.16 22.54 12.77
CA GLY A 163 -2.27 21.42 13.06
C GLY A 163 -0.86 21.62 12.50
N THR A 164 -0.15 22.68 12.92
CA THR A 164 1.26 22.83 12.56
C THR A 164 2.13 22.26 13.69
N PHE A 165 2.99 21.31 13.32
CA PHE A 165 3.93 20.67 14.22
C PHE A 165 5.37 20.96 13.75
N ALA A 166 6.17 21.56 14.64
CA ALA A 166 7.59 21.79 14.40
C ALA A 166 8.43 20.89 15.30
N VAL A 167 9.47 20.27 14.75
CA VAL A 167 10.39 19.45 15.54
C VAL A 167 11.34 20.36 16.33
N PRO A 168 11.33 20.33 17.67
CA PRO A 168 12.21 21.18 18.48
C PRO A 168 13.69 20.98 18.14
N GLY A 169 14.40 22.09 17.85
CA GLY A 169 15.80 22.07 17.44
C GLY A 169 16.05 21.78 15.95
N MET A 170 14.98 21.57 15.14
CA MET A 170 15.07 21.30 13.71
C MET A 170 14.15 22.27 12.94
N PRO A 171 14.57 23.52 12.69
CA PRO A 171 13.69 24.56 12.14
C PRO A 171 13.19 24.29 10.71
N LYS A 172 13.82 23.36 9.97
CA LYS A 172 13.37 22.90 8.66
C LYS A 172 12.34 21.78 8.70
N GLU A 173 12.17 21.15 9.86
CA GLU A 173 11.23 20.03 10.03
C GLU A 173 9.91 20.55 10.59
N VAL A 174 9.09 21.11 9.69
CA VAL A 174 7.75 21.62 10.01
C VAL A 174 6.74 20.84 9.20
N PHE A 175 5.70 20.37 9.86
CA PHE A 175 4.64 19.53 9.29
C PHE A 175 3.28 20.15 9.54
N ASN A 176 2.38 19.99 8.58
CA ASN A 176 0.96 20.02 8.88
C ASN A 176 0.52 18.61 9.25
N THR A 177 -0.22 18.52 10.32
CA THR A 177 -0.79 17.28 10.83
C THR A 177 -2.24 17.17 10.44
N GLY A 178 -2.72 15.97 10.25
CA GLY A 178 -4.09 15.69 9.86
C GLY A 178 -4.38 14.20 9.80
N VAL A 179 -5.28 13.82 8.94
CA VAL A 179 -5.73 12.43 8.79
C VAL A 179 -5.81 12.00 7.34
N THR A 180 -5.54 10.74 7.09
CA THR A 180 -5.94 10.05 5.87
C THR A 180 -7.13 9.16 6.18
N PHE A 181 -8.23 9.37 5.46
CA PHE A 181 -9.33 8.43 5.36
C PHE A 181 -9.11 7.57 4.12
N ARG A 182 -9.24 6.27 4.26
CA ARG A 182 -9.08 5.33 3.15
C ARG A 182 -10.17 4.28 3.20
N ASN A 183 -10.86 4.09 2.08
CA ASN A 183 -11.79 3.00 1.89
C ASN A 183 -11.20 2.01 0.91
N THR A 184 -11.13 0.74 1.29
CA THR A 184 -10.71 -0.32 0.38
C THR A 184 -11.77 -1.40 0.33
N PRO A 185 -11.99 -2.02 -0.84
CA PRO A 185 -13.01 -3.06 -0.97
C PRO A 185 -12.79 -4.25 -0.04
N THR A 186 -11.57 -4.45 0.47
CA THR A 186 -11.19 -5.60 1.29
C THR A 186 -11.05 -5.30 2.77
N ASN A 187 -10.73 -4.06 3.15
CA ASN A 187 -10.44 -3.71 4.54
C ASN A 187 -11.42 -2.66 5.10
N GLY A 188 -12.36 -2.21 4.25
CA GLY A 188 -13.32 -1.17 4.63
C GLY A 188 -12.67 0.20 4.79
N LEU A 189 -13.31 1.05 5.60
CA LEU A 189 -12.85 2.38 5.93
C LEU A 189 -11.78 2.32 7.01
N GLN A 190 -10.69 3.01 6.78
CA GLN A 190 -9.57 3.17 7.71
C GLN A 190 -9.29 4.65 7.90
N VAL A 191 -8.90 5.03 9.11
CA VAL A 191 -8.36 6.35 9.41
C VAL A 191 -6.97 6.20 10.01
N SER A 192 -6.06 7.05 9.58
CA SER A 192 -4.69 7.09 10.10
C SER A 192 -4.16 8.52 10.12
N PRO A 193 -3.23 8.85 11.02
CA PRO A 193 -2.57 10.14 11.02
C PRO A 193 -1.90 10.42 9.67
N TYR A 194 -1.97 11.66 9.25
CA TYR A 194 -1.34 12.17 8.04
C TYR A 194 -0.41 13.33 8.40
N LEU A 195 0.80 13.27 7.89
CA LEU A 195 1.81 14.29 8.08
C LEU A 195 2.22 14.84 6.71
N ASN A 196 2.09 16.13 6.54
CA ASN A 196 2.53 16.82 5.34
C ASN A 196 3.69 17.76 5.69
N ARG A 197 4.89 17.42 5.22
CA ARG A 197 6.10 18.22 5.45
C ARG A 197 6.06 19.49 4.60
N LEU A 198 6.08 20.66 5.23
CA LEU A 198 5.89 21.94 4.55
C LEU A 198 7.05 22.34 3.63
N VAL A 199 8.27 21.93 3.93
CA VAL A 199 9.45 22.34 3.15
C VAL A 199 9.48 21.69 1.77
N CYS A 200 9.02 20.44 1.65
CA CYS A 200 9.05 19.70 0.37
C CYS A 200 7.65 19.30 -0.11
N GLN A 201 6.59 19.70 0.58
CA GLN A 201 5.19 19.30 0.32
C GLN A 201 5.00 17.78 0.21
N ASN A 202 5.87 16.99 0.87
CA ASN A 202 5.81 15.56 0.89
C ASN A 202 4.80 15.09 1.94
N GLY A 203 3.82 14.31 1.51
CA GLY A 203 2.90 13.65 2.43
C GLY A 203 3.48 12.33 2.96
N MET A 204 3.17 12.00 4.20
CA MET A 204 3.51 10.72 4.81
C MET A 204 2.33 10.23 5.64
N THR A 205 1.99 8.97 5.45
CA THR A 205 0.95 8.29 6.24
C THR A 205 1.58 7.10 6.94
N SER A 206 1.39 6.97 8.24
CA SER A 206 1.83 5.77 8.95
C SER A 206 0.72 5.18 9.79
N THR A 207 0.46 3.91 9.56
CA THR A 207 -0.46 3.09 10.35
C THR A 207 0.08 2.77 11.75
N GLN A 208 1.33 3.11 12.03
CA GLN A 208 2.00 2.79 13.30
C GLN A 208 2.15 3.97 14.25
N PHE A 209 1.94 5.20 13.79
CA PHE A 209 1.95 6.37 14.67
C PHE A 209 0.78 6.39 15.65
N ALA A 210 -0.32 5.77 15.27
CA ALA A 210 -1.47 5.52 16.13
C ALA A 210 -2.12 4.22 15.69
N GLU A 211 -2.92 3.63 16.55
CA GLU A 211 -3.79 2.55 16.17
C GLU A 211 -4.62 2.97 14.96
N THR A 212 -4.38 2.32 13.81
CA THR A 212 -5.26 2.49 12.65
C THR A 212 -6.60 1.92 13.03
N HIS A 213 -7.61 2.76 13.09
CA HIS A 213 -8.97 2.27 13.32
C HIS A 213 -9.60 1.93 11.98
N GLY A 214 -10.14 0.71 11.88
CA GLY A 214 -10.78 0.21 10.66
C GLY A 214 -12.25 -0.13 10.90
N LEU A 215 -13.12 0.33 10.00
CA LEU A 215 -14.54 -0.02 9.96
C LEU A 215 -14.80 -0.93 8.77
N HIS A 216 -15.28 -2.14 9.04
CA HIS A 216 -15.75 -3.02 7.97
C HIS A 216 -17.21 -2.77 7.61
N GLN A 217 -17.99 -2.28 8.56
CA GLN A 217 -19.41 -1.94 8.42
C GLN A 217 -19.72 -0.68 9.21
N LEU A 218 -20.70 0.11 8.75
CA LEU A 218 -21.19 1.30 9.44
C LEU A 218 -22.31 0.91 10.43
N THR A 219 -21.94 0.15 11.48
CA THR A 219 -22.84 -0.14 12.61
C THR A 219 -22.69 0.93 13.69
N ASP A 220 -23.71 1.17 14.50
CA ASP A 220 -23.67 2.17 15.58
C ASP A 220 -22.48 1.94 16.53
N LYS A 221 -22.19 0.69 16.87
CA LYS A 221 -21.04 0.34 17.70
C LYS A 221 -19.73 0.76 17.03
N ALA A 222 -19.55 0.40 15.77
CA ALA A 222 -18.33 0.71 15.01
C ALA A 222 -18.18 2.23 14.80
N ILE A 223 -19.28 2.94 14.57
CA ILE A 223 -19.30 4.40 14.47
C ILE A 223 -18.88 5.04 15.79
N ASN A 224 -19.37 4.56 16.94
CA ASN A 224 -18.99 5.06 18.25
C ASN A 224 -17.49 4.84 18.53
N GLU A 225 -16.95 3.66 18.26
CA GLU A 225 -15.53 3.38 18.39
C GLU A 225 -14.68 4.29 17.49
N PHE A 226 -15.15 4.55 16.27
CA PHE A 226 -14.49 5.49 15.35
C PHE A 226 -14.54 6.92 15.88
N ASN A 227 -15.67 7.37 16.43
CA ASN A 227 -15.79 8.69 17.06
C ASN A 227 -14.79 8.88 18.20
N GLU A 228 -14.68 7.89 19.09
CA GLU A 228 -13.70 7.94 20.19
C GLU A 228 -12.27 8.02 19.66
N HIS A 229 -11.96 7.29 18.60
CA HIS A 229 -10.64 7.35 17.97
C HIS A 229 -10.37 8.73 17.36
N MET A 230 -11.33 9.31 16.64
CA MET A 230 -11.21 10.66 16.09
C MET A 230 -11.04 11.73 17.19
N ILE A 231 -11.77 11.62 18.30
CA ILE A 231 -11.61 12.52 19.46
C ILE A 231 -10.18 12.42 20.02
N ARG A 232 -9.66 11.20 20.19
CA ARG A 232 -8.26 11.01 20.67
C ARG A 232 -7.25 11.63 19.71
N MET A 233 -7.40 11.42 18.39
CA MET A 233 -6.50 12.02 17.41
C MET A 233 -6.60 13.55 17.40
N ALA A 234 -7.79 14.10 17.49
CA ALA A 234 -8.02 15.55 17.51
C ALA A 234 -7.43 16.19 18.78
N SER A 235 -7.47 15.52 19.94
CA SER A 235 -6.92 16.02 21.21
C SER A 235 -5.40 16.23 21.17
N THR A 236 -4.69 15.55 20.27
CA THR A 236 -3.25 15.74 20.02
C THR A 236 -2.98 16.62 18.79
N GLY A 237 -4.00 17.30 18.24
CA GLY A 237 -3.88 18.07 17.00
C GLY A 237 -3.51 17.19 15.81
N PHE A 238 -3.91 15.91 15.82
CA PHE A 238 -3.56 14.88 14.85
C PHE A 238 -2.05 14.59 14.76
N ALA A 239 -1.25 15.11 15.67
CA ALA A 239 0.17 14.80 15.75
C ALA A 239 0.39 13.49 16.52
N PRO A 240 1.11 12.51 15.99
CA PRO A 240 1.45 11.30 16.72
C PRO A 240 2.29 11.57 17.94
N VAL A 241 1.99 10.92 19.06
CA VAL A 241 2.78 11.01 20.29
C VAL A 241 4.20 10.51 20.02
N GLY A 242 5.22 11.24 20.49
CA GLY A 242 6.63 10.87 20.30
C GLY A 242 7.19 11.13 18.90
N LEU A 243 6.42 11.75 18.01
CA LEU A 243 6.85 12.04 16.63
C LEU A 243 8.16 12.84 16.58
N ALA A 244 8.31 13.88 17.45
CA ALA A 244 9.51 14.70 17.50
C ALA A 244 10.76 13.87 17.77
N ASP A 245 10.69 13.00 18.76
CA ASP A 245 11.83 12.15 19.16
C ASP A 245 12.12 11.10 18.09
N THR A 246 11.08 10.56 17.48
CA THR A 246 11.22 9.62 16.35
C THR A 246 11.95 10.28 15.17
N ILE A 247 11.56 11.50 14.79
CA ILE A 247 12.22 12.23 13.68
C ILE A 247 13.66 12.58 14.06
N LYS A 248 13.91 13.09 15.27
CA LYS A 248 15.29 13.38 15.74
C LYS A 248 16.16 12.14 15.69
N LYS A 249 15.65 11.01 16.16
CA LYS A 249 16.37 9.74 16.12
C LYS A 249 16.64 9.28 14.68
N ALA A 250 15.66 9.43 13.78
CA ALA A 250 15.83 9.09 12.38
C ALA A 250 16.91 9.94 11.69
N HIS A 251 17.04 11.21 12.04
CA HIS A 251 18.11 12.09 11.55
C HIS A 251 19.51 11.68 12.00
N THR A 252 19.63 11.13 13.21
CA THR A 252 20.91 10.75 13.82
C THR A 252 21.27 9.29 13.61
N THR A 253 20.37 8.49 13.06
CA THR A 253 20.59 7.07 12.79
C THR A 253 20.96 6.88 11.33
N ASP A 254 22.12 6.25 11.08
CA ASP A 254 22.53 5.87 9.72
C ASP A 254 21.61 4.76 9.19
N ALA A 255 21.08 4.95 8.00
CA ALA A 255 20.41 3.88 7.28
C ALA A 255 21.43 2.82 6.81
N SER A 256 21.04 1.56 6.88
CA SER A 256 21.85 0.47 6.33
C SER A 256 21.69 0.37 4.80
N LEU A 257 22.63 -0.31 4.13
CA LEU A 257 22.48 -0.63 2.71
C LEU A 257 21.22 -1.44 2.45
N ALA A 258 20.84 -2.35 3.36
CA ALA A 258 19.61 -3.14 3.24
C ALA A 258 18.35 -2.25 3.27
N GLU A 259 18.33 -1.20 4.10
CA GLU A 259 17.20 -0.25 4.15
C GLU A 259 17.09 0.58 2.87
N MET A 260 18.22 1.04 2.34
CA MET A 260 18.25 1.76 1.06
C MET A 260 17.79 0.88 -0.11
N GLN A 261 18.28 -0.35 -0.20
CA GLN A 261 17.86 -1.29 -1.23
C GLN A 261 16.37 -1.61 -1.14
N ARG A 262 15.83 -1.76 0.09
CA ARG A 262 14.41 -1.96 0.30
C ARG A 262 13.58 -0.75 -0.14
N ALA A 263 14.03 0.45 0.19
CA ALA A 263 13.36 1.68 -0.24
C ALA A 263 13.37 1.82 -1.78
N ALA A 264 14.49 1.52 -2.42
CA ALA A 264 14.60 1.50 -3.88
C ALA A 264 13.68 0.43 -4.51
N SER A 265 13.65 -0.78 -3.93
CA SER A 265 12.75 -1.87 -4.37
C SER A 265 11.28 -1.50 -4.24
N ALA A 266 10.91 -0.77 -3.19
CA ALA A 266 9.55 -0.28 -3.01
C ALA A 266 9.14 0.67 -4.14
N ILE A 267 10.03 1.56 -4.58
CA ILE A 267 9.80 2.46 -5.72
C ILE A 267 9.71 1.66 -7.03
N LEU A 268 10.59 0.67 -7.24
CA LEU A 268 10.56 -0.21 -8.43
C LEU A 268 9.28 -1.04 -8.52
N SER A 269 8.68 -1.37 -7.38
CA SER A 269 7.45 -2.18 -7.30
C SER A 269 6.17 -1.37 -7.50
N THR A 270 6.27 -0.11 -7.89
CA THR A 270 5.09 0.71 -8.23
C THR A 270 4.46 0.24 -9.53
N ASP A 271 3.31 0.80 -9.88
CA ASP A 271 2.56 0.47 -11.10
C ASP A 271 3.23 0.96 -12.40
N LYS A 272 4.34 1.65 -12.29
CA LYS A 272 5.16 2.13 -13.44
C LYS A 272 6.49 1.41 -13.49
N ALA A 273 6.97 1.16 -14.69
CA ALA A 273 8.31 0.64 -14.91
C ALA A 273 9.34 1.75 -14.70
N VAL A 274 9.68 1.99 -13.42
CA VAL A 274 10.64 3.04 -13.04
C VAL A 274 12.05 2.57 -13.33
N ASP A 275 12.87 3.45 -13.92
CA ASP A 275 14.27 3.19 -14.20
C ASP A 275 15.07 3.22 -12.90
N TYR A 276 15.92 2.20 -12.68
CA TYR A 276 16.76 2.11 -11.49
C TYR A 276 17.73 3.30 -11.39
N ASP A 277 18.33 3.74 -12.49
CA ASP A 277 19.24 4.91 -12.49
C ASP A 277 18.51 6.20 -12.12
N TYR A 278 17.23 6.29 -12.47
CA TYR A 278 16.41 7.42 -12.07
C TYR A 278 16.14 7.46 -10.57
N ILE A 279 15.96 6.28 -9.95
CA ILE A 279 15.72 6.16 -8.50
C ILE A 279 16.92 6.66 -7.69
N GLN A 280 18.14 6.57 -8.25
CA GLN A 280 19.36 7.04 -7.58
C GLN A 280 19.29 8.54 -7.18
N ARG A 281 18.40 9.31 -7.77
CA ARG A 281 18.15 10.72 -7.38
C ARG A 281 17.45 10.86 -6.03
N TYR A 282 16.69 9.85 -5.66
CA TYR A 282 15.91 9.80 -4.43
C TYR A 282 16.57 8.91 -3.37
N ILE A 283 17.05 7.75 -3.80
CA ILE A 283 17.72 6.75 -2.96
C ILE A 283 19.04 6.36 -3.63
N PRO A 284 20.17 7.02 -3.34
CA PRO A 284 21.43 6.83 -4.05
C PRO A 284 22.18 5.56 -3.61
N VAL A 285 21.58 4.38 -3.83
CA VAL A 285 22.14 3.07 -3.47
C VAL A 285 23.52 2.87 -4.08
N ASN A 286 23.71 3.17 -5.38
CA ASN A 286 24.98 2.98 -6.06
C ASN A 286 26.11 3.81 -5.44
N ARG A 287 25.80 5.04 -4.99
CA ARG A 287 26.79 5.88 -4.31
C ARG A 287 27.24 5.24 -2.98
N ALA A 288 26.29 4.70 -2.23
CA ALA A 288 26.60 4.03 -0.97
C ALA A 288 27.39 2.74 -1.20
N MET A 289 27.06 1.94 -2.22
CA MET A 289 27.79 0.72 -2.59
C MET A 289 29.22 1.04 -3.04
N LYS A 290 29.39 2.04 -3.90
CA LYS A 290 30.71 2.48 -4.39
C LYS A 290 31.63 2.94 -3.25
N ALA A 291 31.11 3.50 -2.17
CA ALA A 291 31.92 3.84 -1.01
C ALA A 291 32.58 2.62 -0.36
N TYR A 292 31.88 1.48 -0.34
CA TYR A 292 32.44 0.21 0.14
C TYR A 292 33.47 -0.37 -0.82
N GLU A 293 33.24 -0.32 -2.13
CA GLU A 293 34.19 -0.75 -3.17
C GLU A 293 35.49 0.04 -3.06
N MET A 294 35.41 1.35 -2.88
CA MET A 294 36.58 2.21 -2.68
C MET A 294 37.34 1.88 -1.37
N ALA A 295 36.66 1.34 -0.37
CA ALA A 295 37.27 0.85 0.86
C ALA A 295 37.79 -0.59 0.76
N GLY A 296 37.79 -1.20 -0.44
CA GLY A 296 38.27 -2.55 -0.70
C GLY A 296 37.30 -3.68 -0.36
N ALA A 297 36.03 -3.38 -0.15
CA ALA A 297 34.96 -4.36 0.07
C ALA A 297 34.08 -4.46 -1.18
N ASP A 298 33.64 -5.68 -1.53
CA ASP A 298 32.63 -5.87 -2.59
C ASP A 298 31.26 -6.04 -1.99
N PRO A 299 30.42 -4.99 -2.04
CA PRO A 299 29.06 -5.03 -1.43
C PRO A 299 28.14 -6.03 -2.14
N ASN A 300 28.42 -6.48 -3.35
CA ASN A 300 27.62 -7.48 -4.05
C ASN A 300 27.78 -8.88 -3.44
N THR A 301 28.87 -9.11 -2.71
CA THR A 301 29.13 -10.36 -1.98
C THR A 301 28.58 -10.34 -0.55
N PHE A 302 28.02 -9.22 -0.11
CA PHE A 302 27.53 -9.09 1.26
C PHE A 302 26.35 -10.02 1.53
N THR A 303 26.45 -10.77 2.60
CA THR A 303 25.30 -11.51 3.16
C THR A 303 24.23 -10.54 3.66
N GLY A 304 23.00 -11.01 3.83
CA GLY A 304 21.93 -10.21 4.39
C GLY A 304 22.33 -9.51 5.71
N ASN A 305 23.08 -10.19 6.61
CA ASN A 305 23.57 -9.60 7.85
C ASN A 305 24.64 -8.52 7.63
N GLN A 306 25.50 -8.69 6.65
CA GLN A 306 26.50 -7.67 6.30
C GLN A 306 25.82 -6.42 5.71
N LEU A 307 24.85 -6.58 4.81
CA LEU A 307 24.05 -5.47 4.27
C LEU A 307 23.31 -4.68 5.36
N LYS A 308 22.86 -5.36 6.42
CA LYS A 308 22.21 -4.77 7.58
C LYS A 308 23.12 -3.88 8.39
N ASN A 309 24.36 -4.31 8.56
CA ASN A 309 25.35 -3.62 9.38
C ASN A 309 26.15 -2.60 8.57
N ALA A 310 26.10 -2.69 7.25
CA ALA A 310 26.78 -1.77 6.35
C ALA A 310 26.07 -0.40 6.34
N LYS A 311 26.73 0.62 6.84
CA LYS A 311 26.22 2.00 6.88
C LYS A 311 26.18 2.59 5.49
N SER A 312 25.09 3.24 5.14
CA SER A 312 24.91 3.84 3.81
C SER A 312 25.50 5.24 3.67
N GLY A 313 25.84 5.90 4.78
CA GLY A 313 26.19 7.31 4.82
C GLY A 313 25.01 8.27 4.63
N MET A 314 23.78 7.75 4.67
CA MET A 314 22.53 8.51 4.72
C MET A 314 21.83 8.22 6.04
N SER A 315 21.09 9.20 6.54
CA SER A 315 20.21 8.97 7.69
C SER A 315 18.96 8.20 7.27
N VAL A 316 18.33 7.52 8.23
CA VAL A 316 17.01 6.91 8.05
C VAL A 316 15.99 7.96 7.57
N TRP A 317 16.12 9.20 8.07
CA TRP A 317 15.28 10.31 7.66
C TRP A 317 15.44 10.68 6.18
N ASP A 318 16.67 10.65 5.65
CA ASP A 318 16.92 10.93 4.24
C ASP A 318 16.28 9.86 3.33
N VAL A 319 16.35 8.60 3.73
CA VAL A 319 15.69 7.50 3.00
C VAL A 319 14.17 7.69 2.99
N VAL A 320 13.57 8.00 4.14
CA VAL A 320 12.12 8.30 4.25
C VAL A 320 11.73 9.47 3.35
N ASN A 321 12.52 10.56 3.38
CA ASN A 321 12.28 11.71 2.52
C ASN A 321 12.45 11.39 1.03
N GLY A 322 13.40 10.57 0.65
CA GLY A 322 13.56 10.11 -0.73
C GLY A 322 12.32 9.37 -1.23
N MET A 323 11.78 8.44 -0.45
CA MET A 323 10.55 7.71 -0.80
C MET A 323 9.33 8.64 -0.92
N THR A 324 9.12 9.51 0.07
CA THR A 324 7.96 10.40 0.10
C THR A 324 8.05 11.48 -0.97
N ASN A 325 9.26 11.96 -1.29
CA ASN A 325 9.50 12.89 -2.38
C ASN A 325 9.18 12.27 -3.75
N PHE A 326 9.63 11.05 -3.99
CA PHE A 326 9.25 10.32 -5.20
C PHE A 326 7.72 10.15 -5.29
N ALA A 327 7.07 9.72 -4.20
CA ALA A 327 5.63 9.49 -4.18
C ALA A 327 4.80 10.76 -4.45
N SER A 328 5.26 11.93 -3.98
CA SER A 328 4.48 13.17 -4.01
C SER A 328 4.83 14.09 -5.18
N ASN A 329 6.07 14.10 -5.62
CA ASN A 329 6.59 15.15 -6.50
C ASN A 329 7.17 14.63 -7.82
N ASP A 330 7.26 13.31 -8.01
CA ASP A 330 7.76 12.79 -9.27
C ASP A 330 6.74 12.95 -10.38
N THR A 331 7.10 13.76 -11.38
CA THR A 331 6.26 14.05 -12.55
C THR A 331 6.62 13.19 -13.76
N LYS A 332 7.82 12.55 -13.75
CA LYS A 332 8.28 11.77 -14.91
C LYS A 332 7.50 10.48 -15.07
N TYR A 333 7.29 9.77 -13.96
CA TYR A 333 6.60 8.47 -13.99
C TYR A 333 5.11 8.59 -13.67
N ALA A 334 4.71 9.64 -12.94
CA ALA A 334 3.31 9.90 -12.57
C ALA A 334 2.62 8.60 -12.08
N ILE A 335 3.18 8.00 -11.02
CA ILE A 335 2.65 6.79 -10.43
C ILE A 335 1.21 6.99 -9.96
N SER A 336 0.42 5.92 -9.90
CA SER A 336 -0.96 6.01 -9.43
C SER A 336 -1.04 6.43 -7.96
N ASP A 337 -2.15 7.06 -7.57
CA ASP A 337 -2.44 7.42 -6.17
C ASP A 337 -2.33 6.22 -5.23
N HIS A 338 -2.67 5.02 -5.72
CA HIS A 338 -2.50 3.78 -4.97
C HIS A 338 -1.03 3.48 -4.67
N SER A 339 -0.16 3.55 -5.68
CA SER A 339 1.27 3.33 -5.53
C SER A 339 1.92 4.40 -4.66
N ALA A 340 1.55 5.67 -4.86
CA ALA A 340 2.00 6.78 -4.04
C ALA A 340 1.58 6.60 -2.57
N GLY A 341 0.33 6.26 -2.31
CA GLY A 341 -0.18 5.98 -0.96
C GLY A 341 0.53 4.81 -0.29
N ASN A 342 0.84 3.75 -1.02
CA ASN A 342 1.60 2.63 -0.48
C ASN A 342 3.05 3.00 -0.15
N LEU A 343 3.72 3.80 -0.97
CA LEU A 343 5.07 4.31 -0.68
C LEU A 343 5.08 5.20 0.57
N MET A 344 4.08 6.07 0.73
CA MET A 344 3.93 6.90 1.92
C MET A 344 3.73 6.06 3.19
N ILE A 345 2.93 4.99 3.11
CA ILE A 345 2.75 4.05 4.22
C ILE A 345 4.06 3.33 4.53
N GLN A 346 4.79 2.86 3.52
CA GLN A 346 6.07 2.19 3.73
C GLN A 346 7.12 3.13 4.32
N ALA A 347 7.20 4.37 3.84
CA ALA A 347 8.08 5.39 4.40
C ALA A 347 7.74 5.68 5.87
N GLY A 348 6.46 5.84 6.21
CA GLY A 348 6.00 6.00 7.58
C GLY A 348 6.31 4.77 8.45
N ASN A 349 6.21 3.57 7.90
CA ASN A 349 6.58 2.34 8.58
C ASN A 349 8.09 2.25 8.83
N ILE A 350 8.93 2.71 7.92
CA ILE A 350 10.39 2.81 8.16
C ILE A 350 10.65 3.77 9.31
N LEU A 351 9.96 4.91 9.35
CA LEU A 351 10.15 5.91 10.39
C LEU A 351 9.70 5.44 11.77
N THR A 352 8.59 4.72 11.85
CA THR A 352 7.91 4.42 13.13
C THR A 352 8.14 3.01 13.64
N LYS A 353 8.27 2.04 12.74
CA LYS A 353 8.64 0.71 13.16
C LYS A 353 10.02 0.81 13.70
N LYS A 354 10.18 0.67 15.04
CA LYS A 354 11.38 0.03 15.53
C LYS A 354 12.47 -0.03 14.43
N ALA A 355 12.48 1.02 13.58
CA ALA A 355 13.36 1.17 12.42
C ALA A 355 14.81 1.05 12.87
N TYR A 356 14.94 1.04 14.14
CA TYR A 356 16.16 0.94 14.87
C TYR A 356 16.37 -0.43 15.49
N ASP A 357 15.37 -1.31 15.37
CA ASP A 357 15.51 -2.73 15.67
C ASP A 357 15.75 -3.46 14.35
N THR A 358 17.02 -3.57 14.01
CA THR A 358 17.51 -4.17 12.78
C THR A 358 17.04 -5.61 12.55
N GLU A 359 16.69 -6.34 13.61
CA GLU A 359 16.19 -7.70 13.49
C GLU A 359 14.77 -7.78 12.91
N SER A 360 13.87 -6.85 13.23
CA SER A 360 12.48 -6.92 12.75
C SER A 360 12.30 -6.47 11.29
N LEU A 361 13.21 -5.64 10.77
CA LEU A 361 13.19 -5.21 9.36
C LEU A 361 13.67 -6.31 8.40
N LEU A 362 14.29 -7.34 8.92
CA LEU A 362 15.06 -8.33 8.19
C LEU A 362 14.42 -9.70 8.10
N GLN A 363 13.27 -9.89 8.70
CA GLN A 363 12.45 -11.09 8.46
C GLN A 363 11.86 -11.15 7.04
N VAL A 364 12.00 -10.07 6.28
CA VAL A 364 11.68 -10.05 4.85
C VAL A 364 12.99 -9.83 4.12
N ASP A 365 13.63 -10.91 3.68
CA ASP A 365 14.69 -10.82 2.67
C ASP A 365 14.09 -10.07 1.46
N PRO A 366 14.58 -8.86 1.14
CA PRO A 366 14.08 -8.13 -0.03
C PRO A 366 14.28 -8.92 -1.32
N PHE A 367 15.14 -9.94 -1.30
CA PHE A 367 15.45 -10.82 -2.43
C PHE A 367 14.80 -12.20 -2.30
N ALA A 368 14.47 -12.70 -1.10
CA ALA A 368 13.76 -13.97 -0.91
C ALA A 368 12.26 -13.89 -1.26
N ASN A 369 11.66 -12.71 -1.19
CA ASN A 369 10.34 -12.44 -1.74
C ASN A 369 10.41 -11.92 -3.20
N SER A 370 11.44 -12.27 -3.93
CA SER A 370 11.62 -11.97 -5.36
C SER A 370 10.58 -12.59 -6.30
N SER A 371 9.52 -13.18 -5.74
CA SER A 371 8.29 -13.42 -6.52
C SER A 371 7.62 -12.14 -7.04
N LEU A 372 8.11 -10.96 -6.62
CA LEU A 372 7.63 -9.65 -7.08
C LEU A 372 8.63 -8.92 -7.99
N LEU A 373 9.89 -9.34 -8.00
CA LEU A 373 10.92 -8.81 -8.90
C LEU A 373 11.32 -9.89 -9.89
N THR A 374 11.39 -9.56 -11.16
CA THR A 374 12.00 -10.43 -12.16
C THR A 374 13.50 -10.57 -11.85
N GLU A 375 14.16 -11.65 -12.31
CA GLU A 375 15.62 -11.80 -12.16
C GLU A 375 16.38 -10.55 -12.62
N ARG A 376 15.86 -9.91 -13.68
CA ARG A 376 16.43 -8.69 -14.26
C ARG A 376 16.28 -7.48 -13.33
N GLU A 377 15.14 -7.37 -12.62
CA GLU A 377 14.91 -6.33 -11.62
C GLU A 377 15.73 -6.57 -10.36
N SER A 378 15.87 -7.82 -9.96
CA SER A 378 16.73 -8.23 -8.84
C SER A 378 18.22 -7.94 -9.13
N ALA A 379 18.69 -8.19 -10.36
CA ALA A 379 20.03 -7.85 -10.79
C ALA A 379 20.24 -6.32 -10.81
N ARG A 380 19.26 -5.55 -11.30
CA ARG A 380 19.31 -4.09 -11.26
C ARG A 380 19.36 -3.52 -9.85
N VAL A 381 18.59 -4.09 -8.92
CA VAL A 381 18.61 -3.69 -7.50
C VAL A 381 19.97 -4.00 -6.86
N ARG A 382 20.66 -5.06 -7.32
CA ARG A 382 22.03 -5.39 -6.90
C ARG A 382 23.12 -4.57 -7.60
N GLY A 383 22.75 -3.74 -8.58
CA GLY A 383 23.72 -2.96 -9.37
C GLY A 383 24.47 -3.78 -10.43
N GLU A 384 23.99 -4.98 -10.73
CA GLU A 384 24.50 -5.81 -11.83
C GLU A 384 23.89 -5.28 -13.15
N SER A 385 24.70 -4.70 -14.01
CA SER A 385 24.33 -4.22 -15.35
C SER A 385 24.52 -5.28 -16.42
#